data_ca37fb317a51574743c19eab5da7a3ba
#
_entry.id   ca37fb317a51574743c19eab5da7a3ba
#
_cell.length_a   1.000
_cell.length_b   1.000
_cell.length_c   1.000
_cell.angle_alpha   90.00
_cell.angle_beta   90.00
_cell.angle_gamma   90.00
#
_symmetry.space_group_name_H-M   'P 1'
#
loop_
_entity.id
_entity.type
_entity.pdbx_description
1 polymer ?
#
loop_
_entity_poly.entity_id
_entity_poly.type
_entity_poly.pdbx_seq_one_letter_code
_entity_poly.pdbx_strand_id
1 'polypeptide(L)'
;MKKVTFLMALAVAAGMASCTAQSPKADLKTDIDSLSYAIGMARTEGLDQYLAQQGIDSTQMSEFLKGFNEGAAKIDKKDVAYMAGLQVGQMVSKQWVEGFNQQIFGNDSTQSISRENLLAGFVAGVIGKGGAMDMMKAQEYMRTQMDAIKEKATAEKYADNKAAGEKFLAENKAKEGVVTTPSGLQYKIITKGNGSVPADSSKVKVNYKGTLIDGTE
;
A
#
# COMPACT_ATOMS: atom_id res chain seq x y z
N MET A 1 26.71 -6.85 55.19
CA MET A 1 25.83 -6.49 54.05
C MET A 1 24.90 -5.38 54.50
N LYS A 2 25.15 -4.14 54.09
CA LYS A 2 24.37 -2.95 54.51
C LYS A 2 23.12 -2.85 53.66
N LYS A 3 21.96 -2.96 54.33
CA LYS A 3 20.64 -2.68 53.70
C LYS A 3 20.55 -1.21 53.44
N VAL A 4 20.56 -0.79 52.18
CA VAL A 4 20.27 0.57 51.76
C VAL A 4 18.77 0.66 51.54
N THR A 5 18.07 1.17 52.53
CA THR A 5 16.64 1.48 52.41
C THR A 5 16.52 2.85 51.72
N PHE A 6 16.15 2.86 50.45
CA PHE A 6 15.92 4.09 49.69
C PHE A 6 14.43 4.48 49.86
N LEU A 7 14.17 5.31 50.84
CA LEU A 7 12.87 5.95 51.00
C LEU A 7 12.81 7.16 50.06
N MET A 8 12.24 6.99 48.86
CA MET A 8 11.88 8.13 48.00
C MET A 8 10.51 8.65 48.42
N ALA A 9 10.50 9.76 49.14
CA ALA A 9 9.29 10.55 49.34
C ALA A 9 8.98 11.32 48.05
N LEU A 10 7.94 10.87 47.31
CA LEU A 10 7.47 11.58 46.13
C LEU A 10 6.56 12.72 46.58
N ALA A 11 7.03 13.97 46.45
CA ALA A 11 6.22 15.14 46.56
C ALA A 11 5.30 15.25 45.31
N VAL A 12 3.99 15.15 45.53
CA VAL A 12 2.98 15.37 44.50
C VAL A 12 2.85 16.88 44.28
N ALA A 13 3.39 17.40 43.21
CA ALA A 13 3.07 18.73 42.71
C ALA A 13 1.71 18.67 42.00
N ALA A 14 0.70 19.24 42.63
CA ALA A 14 -0.59 19.52 42.05
C ALA A 14 -0.47 20.72 41.10
N GLY A 15 -0.80 20.51 39.83
CA GLY A 15 -0.93 21.64 38.90
C GLY A 15 -1.16 21.19 37.47
N MET A 16 -2.41 21.31 37.08
CA MET A 16 -3.05 21.53 35.79
C MET A 16 -4.17 20.56 35.51
N ALA A 17 -5.39 21.03 35.76
CA ALA A 17 -6.64 20.45 35.31
C ALA A 17 -6.73 20.59 33.79
N SER A 18 -6.60 19.48 33.06
CA SER A 18 -7.08 19.34 31.70
C SER A 18 -7.21 17.85 31.37
N CYS A 19 -8.42 17.43 31.10
CA CYS A 19 -8.86 16.12 30.63
C CYS A 19 -8.39 14.92 31.46
N THR A 20 -9.29 14.42 32.30
CA THR A 20 -9.09 13.34 33.26
C THR A 20 -9.04 11.97 32.60
N ALA A 21 -7.94 11.60 32.00
CA ALA A 21 -7.51 10.21 31.99
C ALA A 21 -6.85 9.96 33.35
N GLN A 22 -7.62 9.43 34.31
CA GLN A 22 -7.13 9.16 35.65
C GLN A 22 -6.07 8.05 35.56
N SER A 23 -4.80 8.40 35.80
CA SER A 23 -3.74 7.38 35.88
C SER A 23 -4.12 6.32 36.92
N PRO A 24 -3.97 5.04 36.62
CA PRO A 24 -4.18 3.98 37.62
C PRO A 24 -3.31 4.26 38.84
N LYS A 25 -3.88 4.13 40.05
CA LYS A 25 -3.09 4.25 41.28
C LYS A 25 -2.17 3.03 41.38
N ALA A 26 -0.86 3.27 41.34
CA ALA A 26 0.11 2.23 41.57
C ALA A 26 0.27 1.95 43.07
N ASP A 27 0.36 0.69 43.46
CA ASP A 27 0.68 0.25 44.81
C ASP A 27 2.13 -0.28 44.83
N LEU A 28 3.06 0.57 45.20
CA LEU A 28 4.52 0.32 45.13
C LEU A 28 5.08 -0.13 46.48
N LYS A 29 4.59 -1.25 46.99
CA LYS A 29 4.97 -1.76 48.35
C LYS A 29 6.27 -2.55 48.34
N THR A 30 6.61 -3.15 47.23
CA THR A 30 7.81 -3.98 47.09
C THR A 30 8.75 -3.45 46.02
N ASP A 31 10.01 -3.89 46.03
CA ASP A 31 10.97 -3.57 44.97
C ASP A 31 10.49 -4.10 43.61
N ILE A 32 9.77 -5.23 43.58
CA ILE A 32 9.18 -5.80 42.38
C ILE A 32 8.05 -4.94 41.88
N ASP A 33 7.19 -4.38 42.74
CA ASP A 33 6.14 -3.47 42.34
C ASP A 33 6.72 -2.20 41.70
N SER A 34 7.74 -1.66 42.37
CA SER A 34 8.46 -0.46 41.86
C SER A 34 9.15 -0.73 40.52
N LEU A 35 9.79 -1.89 40.38
CA LEU A 35 10.41 -2.31 39.11
C LEU A 35 9.37 -2.48 38.00
N SER A 36 8.25 -3.13 38.32
CA SER A 36 7.16 -3.33 37.35
C SER A 36 6.62 -2.01 36.84
N TYR A 37 6.39 -1.05 37.72
CA TYR A 37 5.96 0.31 37.34
C TYR A 37 6.99 1.03 36.51
N ALA A 38 8.28 0.96 36.90
CA ALA A 38 9.36 1.57 36.15
C ALA A 38 9.53 0.99 34.74
N ILE A 39 9.37 -0.32 34.59
CA ILE A 39 9.37 -0.97 33.27
C ILE A 39 8.23 -0.42 32.42
N GLY A 40 7.00 -0.32 32.97
CA GLY A 40 5.86 0.24 32.28
C GLY A 40 6.14 1.65 31.75
N MET A 41 6.67 2.53 32.60
CA MET A 41 7.00 3.89 32.20
C MET A 41 8.12 3.95 31.15
N ALA A 42 9.21 3.20 31.35
CA ALA A 42 10.35 3.22 30.45
C ALA A 42 10.01 2.69 29.04
N ARG A 43 9.02 1.81 28.92
CA ARG A 43 8.58 1.26 27.64
C ARG A 43 7.65 2.19 26.83
N THR A 44 7.30 3.35 27.35
CA THR A 44 6.59 4.39 26.58
C THR A 44 7.51 5.30 25.76
N GLU A 45 8.84 5.11 25.86
CA GLU A 45 9.78 5.88 25.03
C GLU A 45 9.52 5.64 23.55
N GLY A 46 9.30 6.74 22.79
CA GLY A 46 8.97 6.71 21.37
C GLY A 46 7.51 6.37 21.02
N LEU A 47 6.66 6.10 22.01
CA LEU A 47 5.24 5.82 21.78
C LEU A 47 4.50 7.03 21.18
N ASP A 48 4.86 8.24 21.58
CA ASP A 48 4.32 9.49 21.03
C ASP A 48 4.57 9.62 19.54
N GLN A 49 5.76 9.29 19.06
CA GLN A 49 6.10 9.29 17.64
C GLN A 49 5.30 8.23 16.87
N TYR A 50 5.18 7.03 17.44
CA TYR A 50 4.37 5.97 16.85
C TYR A 50 2.90 6.38 16.73
N LEU A 51 2.31 6.97 17.78
CA LEU A 51 0.93 7.44 17.77
C LEU A 51 0.71 8.56 16.75
N ALA A 52 1.65 9.49 16.65
CA ALA A 52 1.60 10.57 15.66
C ALA A 52 1.62 10.03 14.22
N GLN A 53 2.41 8.98 13.93
CA GLN A 53 2.40 8.31 12.63
C GLN A 53 1.06 7.63 12.30
N GLN A 54 0.30 7.22 13.32
CA GLN A 54 -1.05 6.69 13.17
C GLN A 54 -2.13 7.79 13.10
N GLY A 55 -1.74 9.08 13.15
CA GLY A 55 -2.64 10.20 13.17
C GLY A 55 -3.35 10.40 14.51
N ILE A 56 -2.79 9.85 15.61
CA ILE A 56 -3.33 9.97 16.96
C ILE A 56 -2.58 11.11 17.66
N ASP A 57 -3.29 12.16 18.00
CA ASP A 57 -2.78 13.29 18.75
C ASP A 57 -3.36 13.37 20.17
N SER A 58 -3.12 14.45 20.86
CA SER A 58 -3.59 14.65 22.24
C SER A 58 -5.13 14.61 22.38
N THR A 59 -5.88 14.89 21.31
CA THR A 59 -7.34 14.90 21.34
C THR A 59 -7.94 13.50 21.36
N GLN A 60 -7.23 12.50 20.83
CA GLN A 60 -7.64 11.09 20.82
C GLN A 60 -7.00 10.27 21.94
N MET A 61 -6.14 10.86 22.77
CA MET A 61 -5.39 10.14 23.81
C MET A 61 -6.31 9.44 24.83
N SER A 62 -7.47 10.01 25.16
CA SER A 62 -8.45 9.38 26.04
C SER A 62 -9.00 8.09 25.47
N GLU A 63 -9.31 8.06 24.16
CA GLU A 63 -9.80 6.87 23.47
C GLU A 63 -8.68 5.83 23.31
N PHE A 64 -7.44 6.26 23.05
CA PHE A 64 -6.29 5.37 23.03
C PHE A 64 -6.12 4.66 24.38
N LEU A 65 -6.13 5.38 25.49
CA LEU A 65 -5.98 4.81 26.84
C LEU A 65 -7.15 3.90 27.21
N LYS A 66 -8.37 4.23 26.79
CA LYS A 66 -9.53 3.34 26.96
C LYS A 66 -9.30 2.02 26.21
N GLY A 67 -8.93 2.09 24.94
CA GLY A 67 -8.61 0.90 24.13
C GLY A 67 -7.47 0.08 24.73
N PHE A 68 -6.42 0.74 25.23
CA PHE A 68 -5.31 0.08 25.92
C PHE A 68 -5.77 -0.70 27.15
N ASN A 69 -6.55 -0.07 28.03
CA ASN A 69 -7.06 -0.73 29.25
C ASN A 69 -8.00 -1.89 28.94
N GLU A 70 -8.90 -1.72 27.97
CA GLU A 70 -9.77 -2.79 27.52
C GLU A 70 -8.99 -3.96 26.91
N GLY A 71 -8.00 -3.67 26.08
CA GLY A 71 -7.13 -4.68 25.45
C GLY A 71 -6.25 -5.43 26.47
N ALA A 72 -5.69 -4.71 27.44
CA ALA A 72 -4.86 -5.29 28.49
C ALA A 72 -5.64 -6.25 29.42
N ALA A 73 -6.95 -6.07 29.56
CA ALA A 73 -7.82 -6.95 30.32
C ALA A 73 -8.29 -8.20 29.55
N LYS A 74 -8.09 -8.24 28.23
CA LYS A 74 -8.59 -9.28 27.32
C LYS A 74 -7.48 -10.28 26.99
N ILE A 75 -7.41 -11.36 27.75
CA ILE A 75 -6.32 -12.36 27.67
C ILE A 75 -6.78 -13.77 27.30
N ASP A 76 -8.07 -14.05 27.26
CA ASP A 76 -8.56 -15.36 26.87
C ASP A 76 -8.59 -15.53 25.32
N LYS A 77 -8.76 -16.80 24.86
CA LYS A 77 -8.75 -17.11 23.42
C LYS A 77 -9.87 -16.42 22.62
N LYS A 78 -11.03 -16.19 23.25
CA LYS A 78 -12.15 -15.51 22.57
C LYS A 78 -11.86 -14.04 22.42
N ASP A 79 -11.31 -13.41 23.44
CA ASP A 79 -10.89 -12.01 23.42
C ASP A 79 -9.78 -11.77 22.39
N VAL A 80 -8.77 -12.65 22.35
CA VAL A 80 -7.71 -12.58 21.35
C VAL A 80 -8.30 -12.69 19.92
N ALA A 81 -9.23 -13.60 19.69
CA ALA A 81 -9.89 -13.74 18.39
C ALA A 81 -10.72 -12.48 18.04
N TYR A 82 -11.43 -11.91 19.01
CA TYR A 82 -12.18 -10.67 18.81
C TYR A 82 -11.28 -9.49 18.45
N MET A 83 -10.16 -9.32 19.20
CA MET A 83 -9.19 -8.25 18.92
C MET A 83 -8.54 -8.41 17.53
N ALA A 84 -8.18 -9.65 17.15
CA ALA A 84 -7.71 -9.93 15.79
C ALA A 84 -8.75 -9.55 14.72
N GLY A 85 -10.04 -9.84 14.98
CA GLY A 85 -11.14 -9.45 14.10
C GLY A 85 -11.27 -7.93 13.93
N LEU A 86 -11.14 -7.16 15.01
CA LEU A 86 -11.14 -5.69 14.96
C LEU A 86 -9.98 -5.15 14.11
N GLN A 87 -8.78 -5.67 14.33
CA GLN A 87 -7.59 -5.25 13.58
C GLN A 87 -7.72 -5.56 12.08
N VAL A 88 -8.13 -6.78 11.74
CA VAL A 88 -8.35 -7.18 10.35
C VAL A 88 -9.48 -6.36 9.71
N GLY A 89 -10.57 -6.13 10.44
CA GLY A 89 -11.69 -5.32 9.97
C GLY A 89 -11.27 -3.90 9.62
N GLN A 90 -10.45 -3.25 10.45
CA GLN A 90 -9.90 -1.93 10.16
C GLN A 90 -8.98 -1.94 8.94
N MET A 91 -8.09 -2.93 8.84
CA MET A 91 -7.20 -3.08 7.70
C MET A 91 -7.99 -3.22 6.39
N VAL A 92 -8.97 -4.11 6.35
CA VAL A 92 -9.79 -4.34 5.14
C VAL A 92 -10.62 -3.11 4.80
N SER A 93 -11.27 -2.48 5.79
CA SER A 93 -12.19 -1.37 5.55
C SER A 93 -11.52 -0.03 5.24
N LYS A 94 -10.25 0.14 5.59
CA LYS A 94 -9.49 1.36 5.33
C LYS A 94 -8.38 1.11 4.32
N GLN A 95 -7.34 0.37 4.69
CA GLN A 95 -6.14 0.24 3.86
C GLN A 95 -6.41 -0.44 2.52
N TRP A 96 -7.24 -1.50 2.49
CA TRP A 96 -7.55 -2.17 1.23
C TRP A 96 -8.45 -1.31 0.34
N VAL A 97 -9.45 -0.63 0.91
CA VAL A 97 -10.31 0.28 0.12
C VAL A 97 -9.46 1.39 -0.51
N GLU A 98 -8.61 2.06 0.28
CA GLU A 98 -7.73 3.11 -0.21
C GLU A 98 -6.74 2.58 -1.26
N GLY A 99 -6.11 1.43 -0.99
CA GLY A 99 -5.15 0.81 -1.91
C GLY A 99 -5.77 0.40 -3.24
N PHE A 100 -6.92 -0.24 -3.22
CA PHE A 100 -7.63 -0.61 -4.46
C PHE A 100 -8.18 0.61 -5.20
N ASN A 101 -8.70 1.61 -4.50
CA ASN A 101 -9.12 2.86 -5.14
C ASN A 101 -7.95 3.53 -5.87
N GLN A 102 -6.80 3.64 -5.23
CA GLN A 102 -5.60 4.19 -5.86
C GLN A 102 -5.15 3.36 -7.07
N GLN A 103 -5.21 2.02 -6.97
CA GLN A 103 -4.81 1.13 -8.05
C GLN A 103 -5.76 1.17 -9.25
N ILE A 104 -7.07 1.28 -9.00
CA ILE A 104 -8.13 1.20 -10.02
C ILE A 104 -8.40 2.57 -10.63
N PHE A 105 -8.54 3.59 -9.80
CA PHE A 105 -9.00 4.92 -10.20
C PHE A 105 -7.88 5.96 -10.19
N GLY A 106 -6.69 5.63 -9.66
CA GLY A 106 -5.57 6.56 -9.55
C GLY A 106 -5.93 7.76 -8.68
N ASN A 107 -5.87 8.96 -9.25
CA ASN A 107 -6.19 10.21 -8.54
C ASN A 107 -7.66 10.64 -8.68
N ASP A 108 -8.50 9.84 -9.33
CA ASP A 108 -9.93 10.16 -9.46
C ASP A 108 -10.67 9.84 -8.16
N SER A 109 -10.82 10.85 -7.30
CA SER A 109 -11.52 10.75 -6.02
C SER A 109 -13.05 10.71 -6.14
N THR A 110 -13.60 10.81 -7.34
CA THR A 110 -15.06 10.73 -7.57
C THR A 110 -15.56 9.30 -7.62
N GLN A 111 -14.66 8.33 -7.76
CA GLN A 111 -14.95 6.91 -7.84
C GLN A 111 -14.36 6.14 -6.65
N SER A 112 -15.04 5.09 -6.25
CA SER A 112 -14.59 4.20 -5.16
C SER A 112 -15.16 2.80 -5.35
N ILE A 113 -14.40 1.79 -4.94
CA ILE A 113 -14.95 0.44 -4.78
C ILE A 113 -15.98 0.44 -3.64
N SER A 114 -16.97 -0.45 -3.72
CA SER A 114 -17.93 -0.60 -2.62
C SER A 114 -17.28 -1.29 -1.43
N ARG A 115 -17.14 -0.55 -0.34
CA ARG A 115 -16.65 -1.05 0.94
C ARG A 115 -17.54 -2.18 1.47
N GLU A 116 -18.86 -2.04 1.35
CA GLU A 116 -19.83 -3.03 1.80
C GLU A 116 -19.66 -4.35 1.06
N ASN A 117 -19.51 -4.32 -0.26
CA ASN A 117 -19.28 -5.51 -1.07
C ASN A 117 -17.91 -6.14 -0.80
N LEU A 118 -16.87 -5.34 -0.57
CA LEU A 118 -15.55 -5.83 -0.18
C LEU A 118 -15.61 -6.59 1.15
N LEU A 119 -16.28 -6.02 2.16
CA LEU A 119 -16.44 -6.65 3.48
C LEU A 119 -17.31 -7.92 3.39
N ALA A 120 -18.39 -7.89 2.62
CA ALA A 120 -19.24 -9.06 2.41
C ALA A 120 -18.46 -10.20 1.71
N GLY A 121 -17.66 -9.87 0.69
CA GLY A 121 -16.79 -10.82 0.01
C GLY A 121 -15.72 -11.40 0.94
N PHE A 122 -15.10 -10.57 1.77
CA PHE A 122 -14.14 -11.01 2.78
C PHE A 122 -14.76 -12.03 3.75
N VAL A 123 -15.91 -11.70 4.31
CA VAL A 123 -16.63 -12.60 5.24
C VAL A 123 -17.01 -13.91 4.55
N ALA A 124 -17.54 -13.86 3.32
CA ALA A 124 -17.86 -15.06 2.56
C ALA A 124 -16.63 -15.94 2.32
N GLY A 125 -15.48 -15.32 2.00
CA GLY A 125 -14.19 -16.02 1.82
C GLY A 125 -13.71 -16.70 3.10
N VAL A 126 -13.79 -16.02 4.25
CA VAL A 126 -13.40 -16.58 5.56
C VAL A 126 -14.30 -17.74 5.98
N ILE A 127 -15.60 -17.62 5.79
CA ILE A 127 -16.58 -18.68 6.14
C ILE A 127 -16.52 -19.85 5.14
N GLY A 128 -16.10 -19.58 3.91
CA GLY A 128 -16.07 -20.58 2.83
C GLY A 128 -17.45 -20.98 2.30
N LYS A 129 -18.50 -20.24 2.66
CA LYS A 129 -19.91 -20.52 2.29
C LYS A 129 -20.70 -19.23 2.08
N GLY A 130 -21.73 -19.29 1.27
CA GLY A 130 -22.71 -18.20 1.12
C GLY A 130 -22.25 -17.02 0.29
N GLY A 131 -21.12 -17.10 -0.38
CA GLY A 131 -20.66 -16.06 -1.31
C GLY A 131 -21.44 -16.07 -2.63
N ALA A 132 -21.51 -14.91 -3.28
CA ALA A 132 -22.09 -14.78 -4.63
C ALA A 132 -21.28 -15.53 -5.70
N MET A 133 -20.03 -15.83 -5.42
CA MET A 133 -19.12 -16.63 -6.25
C MET A 133 -18.16 -17.43 -5.36
N ASP A 134 -17.62 -18.51 -5.90
CA ASP A 134 -16.56 -19.26 -5.22
C ASP A 134 -15.20 -18.56 -5.34
N MET A 135 -14.22 -19.00 -4.53
CA MET A 135 -12.90 -18.39 -4.47
C MET A 135 -12.18 -18.35 -5.82
N MET A 136 -12.27 -19.43 -6.61
CA MET A 136 -11.59 -19.49 -7.90
C MET A 136 -12.19 -18.49 -8.89
N LYS A 137 -13.52 -18.42 -8.96
CA LYS A 137 -14.21 -17.43 -9.79
C LYS A 137 -13.94 -16.00 -9.34
N ALA A 138 -13.87 -15.77 -8.03
CA ALA A 138 -13.53 -14.45 -7.49
C ALA A 138 -12.12 -14.01 -7.91
N GLN A 139 -11.14 -14.92 -7.82
CA GLN A 139 -9.76 -14.64 -8.24
C GLN A 139 -9.66 -14.40 -9.75
N GLU A 140 -10.31 -15.22 -10.55
CA GLU A 140 -10.31 -15.06 -12.02
C GLU A 140 -11.00 -13.75 -12.43
N TYR A 141 -12.16 -13.46 -11.86
CA TYR A 141 -12.88 -12.22 -12.12
C TYR A 141 -12.06 -10.99 -11.74
N MET A 142 -11.48 -11.00 -10.53
CA MET A 142 -10.62 -9.91 -10.07
C MET A 142 -9.46 -9.69 -11.05
N ARG A 143 -8.73 -10.73 -11.43
CA ARG A 143 -7.61 -10.63 -12.38
C ARG A 143 -8.06 -10.05 -13.71
N THR A 144 -9.13 -10.62 -14.30
CA THR A 144 -9.63 -10.16 -15.60
C THR A 144 -10.07 -8.70 -15.58
N GLN A 145 -10.77 -8.29 -14.52
CA GLN A 145 -11.23 -6.89 -14.40
C GLN A 145 -10.07 -5.92 -14.15
N MET A 146 -9.09 -6.31 -13.33
CA MET A 146 -7.90 -5.48 -13.10
C MET A 146 -7.07 -5.31 -14.37
N ASP A 147 -6.91 -6.37 -15.16
CA ASP A 147 -6.21 -6.30 -16.45
C ASP A 147 -6.95 -5.38 -17.44
N ALA A 148 -8.29 -5.53 -17.57
CA ALA A 148 -9.11 -4.68 -18.43
C ALA A 148 -9.05 -3.18 -18.03
N ILE A 149 -9.10 -2.90 -16.73
CA ILE A 149 -8.97 -1.52 -16.20
C ILE A 149 -7.60 -0.94 -16.55
N LYS A 150 -6.53 -1.73 -16.34
CA LYS A 150 -5.16 -1.33 -16.66
C LYS A 150 -4.96 -1.09 -18.16
N GLU A 151 -5.51 -1.96 -19.00
CA GLU A 151 -5.46 -1.79 -20.46
C GLU A 151 -6.19 -0.52 -20.89
N LYS A 152 -7.39 -0.27 -20.36
CA LYS A 152 -8.17 0.94 -20.64
C LYS A 152 -7.39 2.19 -20.21
N ALA A 153 -6.90 2.23 -18.99
CA ALA A 153 -6.13 3.38 -18.49
C ALA A 153 -4.85 3.61 -19.31
N THR A 154 -4.18 2.54 -19.74
CA THR A 154 -3.01 2.62 -20.61
C THR A 154 -3.38 3.15 -21.99
N ALA A 155 -4.47 2.64 -22.58
CA ALA A 155 -4.94 3.11 -23.89
C ALA A 155 -5.31 4.60 -23.85
N GLU A 156 -6.02 5.04 -22.82
CA GLU A 156 -6.38 6.45 -22.64
C GLU A 156 -5.13 7.33 -22.43
N LYS A 157 -4.22 6.91 -21.56
CA LYS A 157 -2.99 7.66 -21.28
C LYS A 157 -2.11 7.87 -22.50
N TYR A 158 -2.05 6.89 -23.40
CA TYR A 158 -1.17 6.92 -24.56
C TYR A 158 -1.91 7.12 -25.90
N ALA A 159 -3.20 7.48 -25.86
CA ALA A 159 -4.02 7.67 -27.05
C ALA A 159 -3.39 8.65 -28.05
N ASP A 160 -2.95 9.80 -27.57
CA ASP A 160 -2.34 10.84 -28.41
C ASP A 160 -1.00 10.37 -29.01
N ASN A 161 -0.17 9.70 -28.20
CA ASN A 161 1.10 9.15 -28.68
C ASN A 161 0.88 8.07 -29.73
N LYS A 162 -0.11 7.20 -29.54
CA LYS A 162 -0.49 6.18 -30.52
C LYS A 162 -0.98 6.81 -31.81
N ALA A 163 -1.87 7.80 -31.74
CA ALA A 163 -2.36 8.51 -32.91
C ALA A 163 -1.24 9.23 -33.67
N ALA A 164 -0.31 9.87 -32.96
CA ALA A 164 0.88 10.49 -33.57
C ALA A 164 1.77 9.46 -34.26
N GLY A 165 1.98 8.31 -33.64
CA GLY A 165 2.74 7.20 -34.21
C GLY A 165 2.09 6.62 -35.48
N GLU A 166 0.78 6.38 -35.45
CA GLU A 166 0.01 5.88 -36.60
C GLU A 166 0.06 6.87 -37.78
N LYS A 167 -0.11 8.16 -37.50
CA LYS A 167 0.02 9.22 -38.50
C LYS A 167 1.42 9.24 -39.10
N PHE A 168 2.46 9.22 -38.26
CA PHE A 168 3.84 9.18 -38.71
C PHE A 168 4.11 7.97 -39.62
N LEU A 169 3.66 6.78 -39.27
CA LEU A 169 3.85 5.56 -40.07
C LEU A 169 3.09 5.66 -41.40
N ALA A 170 1.87 6.21 -41.40
CA ALA A 170 1.11 6.40 -42.64
C ALA A 170 1.82 7.36 -43.60
N GLU A 171 2.30 8.50 -43.10
CA GLU A 171 3.05 9.48 -43.89
C GLU A 171 4.41 8.94 -44.34
N ASN A 172 5.10 8.21 -43.46
CA ASN A 172 6.43 7.68 -43.77
C ASN A 172 6.40 6.58 -44.82
N LYS A 173 5.33 5.75 -44.84
CA LYS A 173 5.12 4.72 -45.87
C LYS A 173 5.09 5.29 -47.27
N ALA A 174 4.65 6.52 -47.46
CA ALA A 174 4.56 7.19 -48.75
C ALA A 174 5.93 7.79 -49.21
N LYS A 175 6.93 7.82 -48.35
CA LYS A 175 8.23 8.41 -48.68
C LYS A 175 9.06 7.47 -49.58
N GLU A 176 9.82 8.05 -50.50
CA GLU A 176 10.69 7.32 -51.41
C GLU A 176 11.73 6.46 -50.68
N GLY A 177 11.83 5.20 -51.07
CA GLY A 177 12.76 4.23 -50.53
C GLY A 177 12.38 3.62 -49.18
N VAL A 178 11.19 3.92 -48.67
CA VAL A 178 10.65 3.28 -47.44
C VAL A 178 9.98 1.97 -47.81
N VAL A 179 10.36 0.90 -47.13
CA VAL A 179 9.77 -0.44 -47.26
C VAL A 179 9.04 -0.78 -45.96
N THR A 180 7.82 -1.30 -46.06
CA THR A 180 7.01 -1.77 -44.91
C THR A 180 6.96 -3.29 -44.93
N THR A 181 7.35 -3.92 -43.82
CA THR A 181 7.29 -5.38 -43.65
C THR A 181 5.86 -5.83 -43.29
N PRO A 182 5.53 -7.13 -43.36
CA PRO A 182 4.25 -7.66 -42.90
C PRO A 182 3.94 -7.39 -41.42
N SER A 183 4.96 -7.22 -40.57
CA SER A 183 4.82 -6.85 -39.16
C SER A 183 4.53 -5.38 -38.92
N GLY A 184 4.54 -4.54 -39.95
CA GLY A 184 4.36 -3.09 -39.86
C GLY A 184 5.66 -2.31 -39.62
N LEU A 185 6.80 -2.98 -39.44
CA LEU A 185 8.11 -2.33 -39.35
C LEU A 185 8.40 -1.61 -40.69
N GLN A 186 8.84 -0.36 -40.59
CA GLN A 186 9.29 0.42 -41.75
C GLN A 186 10.78 0.65 -41.68
N TYR A 187 11.44 0.48 -42.81
CA TYR A 187 12.86 0.75 -42.93
C TYR A 187 13.21 1.41 -44.29
N LYS A 188 14.31 2.10 -44.31
CA LYS A 188 14.90 2.67 -45.52
C LYS A 188 16.40 2.34 -45.56
N ILE A 189 16.84 1.79 -46.66
CA ILE A 189 18.27 1.56 -46.90
C ILE A 189 18.90 2.87 -47.39
N ILE A 190 19.73 3.48 -46.55
CA ILE A 190 20.45 4.72 -46.89
C ILE A 190 21.66 4.42 -47.76
N THR A 191 22.41 3.38 -47.43
CA THR A 191 23.56 2.92 -48.19
C THR A 191 23.52 1.40 -48.29
N LYS A 192 23.56 0.88 -49.51
CA LYS A 192 23.58 -0.56 -49.73
C LYS A 192 24.95 -1.13 -49.38
N GLY A 193 24.97 -2.16 -48.55
CA GLY A 193 26.17 -2.89 -48.22
C GLY A 193 26.68 -3.72 -49.40
N ASN A 194 27.98 -3.96 -49.44
CA ASN A 194 28.67 -4.77 -50.46
C ASN A 194 29.37 -6.00 -49.88
N GLY A 195 29.26 -6.24 -48.58
CA GLY A 195 29.81 -7.41 -47.90
C GLY A 195 28.88 -8.62 -47.90
N SER A 196 29.36 -9.74 -47.35
CA SER A 196 28.55 -10.94 -47.13
C SER A 196 27.42 -10.69 -46.11
N VAL A 197 26.24 -11.24 -46.40
CA VAL A 197 25.09 -11.17 -45.48
C VAL A 197 25.33 -12.13 -44.31
N PRO A 198 25.23 -11.66 -43.06
CA PRO A 198 25.34 -12.54 -41.90
C PRO A 198 24.16 -13.52 -41.85
N ALA A 199 24.42 -14.75 -41.39
CA ALA A 199 23.35 -15.71 -41.11
C ALA A 199 22.58 -15.34 -39.84
N ASP A 200 21.34 -15.86 -39.67
CA ASP A 200 20.48 -15.60 -38.55
C ASP A 200 21.11 -15.88 -37.16
N SER A 201 22.07 -16.83 -37.12
CA SER A 201 22.84 -17.18 -35.91
C SER A 201 24.12 -16.38 -35.74
N SER A 202 24.47 -15.47 -36.64
CA SER A 202 25.72 -14.70 -36.59
C SER A 202 25.64 -13.61 -35.52
N LYS A 203 26.73 -13.45 -34.76
CA LYS A 203 26.92 -12.29 -33.88
C LYS A 203 27.43 -11.12 -34.73
N VAL A 204 26.73 -10.01 -34.68
CA VAL A 204 27.08 -8.77 -35.38
C VAL A 204 27.32 -7.64 -34.40
N LYS A 205 28.21 -6.70 -34.73
CA LYS A 205 28.42 -5.47 -34.03
C LYS A 205 27.78 -4.34 -34.81
N VAL A 206 26.87 -3.61 -34.19
CA VAL A 206 26.19 -2.48 -34.83
C VAL A 206 26.35 -1.21 -33.99
N ASN A 207 26.43 -0.08 -34.68
CA ASN A 207 26.23 1.22 -34.06
C ASN A 207 24.77 1.64 -34.31
N TYR A 208 24.08 2.17 -33.30
CA TYR A 208 22.71 2.66 -33.46
C TYR A 208 22.57 4.04 -32.86
N LYS A 209 21.62 4.81 -33.38
CA LYS A 209 21.13 6.05 -32.82
C LYS A 209 19.59 5.98 -32.80
N GLY A 210 19.00 6.15 -31.64
CA GLY A 210 17.54 6.16 -31.46
C GLY A 210 17.04 7.59 -31.27
N THR A 211 15.97 7.95 -31.95
CA THR A 211 15.26 9.22 -31.75
C THR A 211 13.75 8.96 -31.74
N LEU A 212 13.04 9.75 -30.97
CA LEU A 212 11.58 9.79 -31.02
C LEU A 212 11.10 10.46 -32.33
N ILE A 213 9.81 10.37 -32.64
CA ILE A 213 9.24 10.96 -33.86
C ILE A 213 9.32 12.49 -33.87
N ASP A 214 9.45 13.14 -32.71
CA ASP A 214 9.69 14.58 -32.56
C ASP A 214 11.16 14.98 -32.67
N GLY A 215 12.06 14.01 -32.85
CA GLY A 215 13.51 14.21 -32.98
C GLY A 215 14.27 14.20 -31.66
N THR A 216 13.61 14.00 -30.52
CA THR A 216 14.27 13.84 -29.22
C THR A 216 15.11 12.55 -29.19
N GLU A 217 16.38 12.62 -28.71
CA GLU A 217 17.33 11.52 -28.64
C GLU A 217 17.29 10.80 -27.30
#